data_a2ffb549edf0fd4b1e56a619122a6b60
#
_entry.id   a2ffb549edf0fd4b1e56a619122a6b60
#
_cell.length_a   1.000
_cell.length_b   1.000
_cell.length_c   1.000
_cell.angle_alpha   90.00
_cell.angle_beta   90.00
_cell.angle_gamma   90.00
#
_symmetry.space_group_name_H-M   'P 1'
#
loop_
_entity.id
_entity.type
_entity.pdbx_description
1 polymer ?
#
loop_
_entity_poly.entity_id
_entity_poly.type
_entity_poly.pdbx_seq_one_letter_code
_entity_poly.pdbx_strand_id
1 'polypeptide(L)'
;MKFDHIALNCKSIPNSVEWYMKNLQARVLYEDTTWALLEVGGQRVALTVPDQHPAHLAFDVGNIDNFPDGCEIKFHRDGSMYCYVTDLDNNTVEYIYWPKDNQHEPEEK
;
A
#
# COMPACT_ATOMS: atom_id res chain seq x y z
N MET A 1 -10.63 12.28 -0.67
CA MET A 1 -9.94 11.00 -0.81
C MET A 1 -8.56 11.26 -1.41
N LYS A 2 -7.56 10.58 -0.90
CA LYS A 2 -6.18 10.88 -1.23
C LYS A 2 -5.47 9.60 -1.68
N PHE A 3 -4.64 9.71 -2.72
CA PHE A 3 -3.84 8.56 -3.15
C PHE A 3 -2.87 8.17 -2.02
N ASP A 4 -2.84 6.90 -1.66
CA ASP A 4 -1.97 6.43 -0.59
C ASP A 4 -0.74 5.71 -1.13
N HIS A 5 -0.93 4.69 -1.95
CA HIS A 5 0.17 3.96 -2.52
C HIS A 5 -0.30 3.08 -3.66
N ILE A 6 0.67 2.57 -4.42
CA ILE A 6 0.43 1.49 -5.37
C ILE A 6 1.20 0.27 -4.86
N ALA A 7 0.58 -0.90 -4.93
CA ALA A 7 1.21 -2.15 -4.53
C ALA A 7 1.42 -3.03 -5.74
N LEU A 8 2.62 -3.54 -5.88
CA LEU A 8 3.00 -4.40 -6.98
C LEU A 8 3.54 -5.70 -6.42
N ASN A 9 3.34 -6.78 -7.18
CA ASN A 9 3.88 -8.08 -6.78
C ASN A 9 5.28 -8.25 -7.33
N CYS A 10 6.13 -8.94 -6.57
CA CYS A 10 7.46 -9.29 -7.01
C CYS A 10 7.83 -10.64 -6.44
N LYS A 11 8.77 -11.31 -7.08
CA LYS A 11 9.21 -12.63 -6.63
C LYS A 11 10.22 -12.54 -5.52
N SER A 12 11.06 -11.53 -5.54
CA SER A 12 12.13 -11.37 -4.57
C SER A 12 12.16 -9.93 -4.10
N ILE A 13 11.84 -9.70 -2.84
CA ILE A 13 11.85 -8.37 -2.27
C ILE A 13 13.23 -7.71 -2.40
N PRO A 14 14.34 -8.35 -1.96
CA PRO A 14 15.63 -7.65 -2.06
C PRO A 14 16.02 -7.31 -3.50
N ASN A 15 15.77 -8.22 -4.43
CA ASN A 15 16.14 -7.95 -5.82
C ASN A 15 15.32 -6.81 -6.40
N SER A 16 14.03 -6.79 -6.11
CA SER A 16 13.17 -5.73 -6.61
C SER A 16 13.51 -4.39 -5.97
N VAL A 17 13.74 -4.37 -4.67
CA VAL A 17 14.13 -3.14 -3.99
C VAL A 17 15.38 -2.56 -4.65
N GLU A 18 16.38 -3.42 -4.89
CA GLU A 18 17.61 -2.96 -5.53
C GLU A 18 17.34 -2.40 -6.91
N TRP A 19 16.47 -3.05 -7.68
CA TRP A 19 16.13 -2.58 -9.03
C TRP A 19 15.50 -1.18 -8.98
N TYR A 20 14.56 -0.98 -8.07
CA TYR A 20 13.89 0.32 -7.96
C TYR A 20 14.84 1.40 -7.47
N MET A 21 15.72 1.07 -6.53
CA MET A 21 16.72 2.03 -6.07
C MET A 21 17.63 2.46 -7.22
N LYS A 22 18.06 1.49 -8.02
CA LYS A 22 19.03 1.74 -9.07
C LYS A 22 18.41 2.46 -10.26
N ASN A 23 17.20 2.09 -10.64
CA ASN A 23 16.60 2.58 -11.87
C ASN A 23 15.65 3.75 -11.68
N LEU A 24 15.03 3.86 -10.51
CA LEU A 24 14.07 4.91 -10.24
C LEU A 24 14.45 5.75 -9.04
N GLN A 25 15.64 5.55 -8.51
CA GLN A 25 16.14 6.33 -7.38
C GLN A 25 15.19 6.24 -6.18
N ALA A 26 14.64 5.04 -5.96
CA ALA A 26 13.71 4.82 -4.87
C ALA A 26 14.41 4.95 -3.53
N ARG A 27 13.68 5.41 -2.53
CA ARG A 27 14.13 5.45 -1.16
C ARG A 27 13.36 4.41 -0.36
N VAL A 28 14.06 3.58 0.42
CA VAL A 28 13.44 2.52 1.19
C VAL A 28 12.88 3.11 2.47
N LEU A 29 11.56 2.97 2.66
CA LEU A 29 10.91 3.38 3.91
C LEU A 29 10.79 2.21 4.87
N TYR A 30 10.63 1.00 4.32
CA TYR A 30 10.52 -0.23 5.11
C TYR A 30 10.85 -1.41 4.21
N GLU A 31 11.47 -2.44 4.79
CA GLU A 31 11.76 -3.65 4.02
C GLU A 31 11.85 -4.85 4.95
N ASP A 32 11.15 -5.94 4.60
CA ASP A 32 11.41 -7.25 5.19
C ASP A 32 11.31 -8.29 4.07
N THR A 33 11.26 -9.57 4.43
CA THR A 33 11.33 -10.61 3.40
C THR A 33 10.03 -10.80 2.64
N THR A 34 8.93 -10.24 3.11
CA THR A 34 7.62 -10.44 2.47
C THR A 34 7.08 -9.19 1.83
N TRP A 35 7.57 -8.00 2.23
CA TRP A 35 7.12 -6.77 1.58
C TRP A 35 8.10 -5.65 1.83
N ALA A 36 7.99 -4.61 1.05
CA ALA A 36 8.77 -3.40 1.23
C ALA A 36 7.92 -2.20 0.88
N LEU A 37 8.24 -1.07 1.48
CA LEU A 37 7.60 0.20 1.14
C LEU A 37 8.68 1.14 0.68
N LEU A 38 8.51 1.67 -0.52
CA LEU A 38 9.47 2.58 -1.14
C LEU A 38 8.82 3.93 -1.39
N GLU A 39 9.64 4.94 -1.47
CA GLU A 39 9.22 6.23 -2.02
C GLU A 39 9.87 6.40 -3.38
N VAL A 40 9.06 6.65 -4.40
CA VAL A 40 9.52 6.81 -5.78
C VAL A 40 8.83 8.04 -6.34
N GLY A 41 9.62 9.06 -6.69
CA GLY A 41 9.06 10.25 -7.30
C GLY A 41 8.01 10.95 -6.43
N GLY A 42 8.19 10.88 -5.13
CA GLY A 42 7.24 11.49 -4.21
C GLY A 42 6.01 10.64 -3.91
N GLN A 43 5.96 9.43 -4.45
CA GLN A 43 4.82 8.54 -4.25
C GLN A 43 5.28 7.27 -3.54
N ARG A 44 4.35 6.61 -2.86
CA ARG A 44 4.67 5.35 -2.18
C ARG A 44 4.38 4.17 -3.09
N VAL A 45 5.34 3.26 -3.15
CA VAL A 45 5.21 2.02 -3.91
C VAL A 45 5.49 0.88 -2.93
N ALA A 46 4.50 0.01 -2.75
CA ALA A 46 4.67 -1.18 -1.93
C ALA A 46 4.99 -2.36 -2.85
N LEU A 47 5.94 -3.18 -2.43
CA LEU A 47 6.29 -4.41 -3.13
C LEU A 47 5.90 -5.56 -2.22
N THR A 48 5.15 -6.53 -2.74
CA THR A 48 4.72 -7.66 -1.94
C THR A 48 4.97 -8.95 -2.73
N VAL A 49 5.19 -10.05 -2.00
CA VAL A 49 5.23 -11.35 -2.67
C VAL A 49 3.80 -11.72 -3.07
N PRO A 50 3.62 -12.48 -4.18
CA PRO A 50 2.29 -12.63 -4.78
C PRO A 50 1.22 -13.24 -3.90
N ASP A 51 1.59 -14.08 -2.96
CA ASP A 51 0.60 -14.78 -2.14
C ASP A 51 0.18 -13.99 -0.91
N GLN A 52 0.68 -12.77 -0.72
CA GLN A 52 0.32 -11.95 0.44
C GLN A 52 -0.85 -11.04 0.15
N HIS A 53 -0.75 -10.28 -0.94
CA HIS A 53 -1.79 -9.32 -1.31
C HIS A 53 -1.82 -9.21 -2.83
N PRO A 54 -2.99 -8.90 -3.41
CA PRO A 54 -3.03 -8.63 -4.83
C PRO A 54 -2.37 -7.29 -5.13
N ALA A 55 -1.91 -7.12 -6.36
CA ALA A 55 -1.49 -5.80 -6.81
C ALA A 55 -2.69 -4.87 -6.80
N HIS A 56 -2.50 -3.63 -6.34
CA HIS A 56 -3.64 -2.72 -6.18
C HIS A 56 -3.21 -1.27 -6.09
N LEU A 57 -4.18 -0.39 -6.31
CA LEU A 57 -4.08 1.02 -5.99
C LEU A 57 -4.74 1.21 -4.63
N ALA A 58 -4.18 2.06 -3.78
CA ALA A 58 -4.74 2.32 -2.47
C ALA A 58 -5.03 3.79 -2.30
N PHE A 59 -6.20 4.08 -1.74
CA PHE A 59 -6.65 5.44 -1.47
C PHE A 59 -7.04 5.58 -0.01
N ASP A 60 -6.54 6.65 0.60
CA ASP A 60 -6.88 6.99 1.97
C ASP A 60 -8.24 7.68 1.95
N VAL A 61 -9.21 7.10 2.62
CA VAL A 61 -10.57 7.67 2.62
C VAL A 61 -10.71 8.88 3.54
N GLY A 62 -9.77 9.06 4.46
CA GLY A 62 -9.75 10.23 5.32
C GLY A 62 -10.74 10.21 6.46
N ASN A 63 -11.80 9.45 6.34
CA ASN A 63 -12.85 9.35 7.35
C ASN A 63 -13.48 7.98 7.21
N ILE A 64 -13.73 7.32 8.35
CA ILE A 64 -14.26 5.97 8.34
C ILE A 64 -15.60 5.89 7.61
N ASP A 65 -16.35 6.98 7.59
CA ASP A 65 -17.66 7.01 6.94
C ASP A 65 -17.54 7.06 5.41
N ASN A 66 -16.34 7.24 4.89
CA ASN A 66 -16.14 7.35 3.45
C ASN A 66 -15.85 6.01 2.77
N PHE A 67 -15.86 4.91 3.51
CA PHE A 67 -15.78 3.61 2.86
C PHE A 67 -16.99 3.39 1.98
N PRO A 68 -16.81 2.73 0.82
CA PRO A 68 -17.96 2.45 -0.06
C PRO A 68 -18.99 1.60 0.66
N ASP A 69 -20.26 1.83 0.33
CA ASP A 69 -21.34 1.03 0.87
C ASP A 69 -21.17 -0.42 0.46
N GLY A 70 -21.39 -1.31 1.41
CA GLY A 70 -21.36 -2.73 1.13
C GLY A 70 -19.98 -3.36 1.09
N CYS A 71 -18.90 -2.59 1.28
CA CYS A 71 -17.59 -3.20 1.31
C CYS A 71 -17.37 -3.89 2.65
N GLU A 72 -16.59 -4.96 2.62
CA GLU A 72 -16.25 -5.69 3.83
C GLU A 72 -14.98 -5.09 4.44
N ILE A 73 -15.12 -4.41 5.57
CA ILE A 73 -14.01 -3.73 6.22
C ILE A 73 -13.21 -4.73 7.03
N LYS A 74 -11.91 -4.75 6.81
CA LYS A 74 -10.97 -5.61 7.51
C LYS A 74 -9.92 -4.77 8.19
N PHE A 75 -9.08 -5.41 8.99
CA PHE A 75 -8.03 -4.72 9.74
C PHE A 75 -6.67 -5.29 9.39
N HIS A 76 -5.71 -4.40 9.13
CA HIS A 76 -4.30 -4.78 9.07
C HIS A 76 -3.76 -4.93 10.49
N ARG A 77 -2.58 -5.53 10.59
CA ARG A 77 -1.96 -5.74 11.90
C ARG A 77 -1.68 -4.44 12.65
N ASP A 78 -1.47 -3.37 11.92
CA ASP A 78 -1.19 -2.07 12.54
C ASP A 78 -2.45 -1.34 12.97
N GLY A 79 -3.63 -1.95 12.80
CA GLY A 79 -4.89 -1.35 13.19
C GLY A 79 -5.55 -0.50 12.12
N SER A 80 -4.89 -0.29 10.99
CA SER A 80 -5.56 0.41 9.91
C SER A 80 -6.70 -0.43 9.37
N MET A 81 -7.72 0.24 8.83
CA MET A 81 -8.91 -0.41 8.32
C MET A 81 -8.90 -0.32 6.81
N TYR A 82 -9.34 -1.39 6.15
CA TYR A 82 -9.29 -1.41 4.70
C TYR A 82 -10.36 -2.31 4.13
N CYS A 83 -10.67 -2.10 2.86
CA CYS A 83 -11.43 -3.06 2.08
C CYS A 83 -10.92 -3.03 0.64
N TYR A 84 -11.05 -4.17 -0.03
CA TYR A 84 -10.71 -4.30 -1.43
C TYR A 84 -11.99 -4.34 -2.25
N VAL A 85 -11.98 -3.61 -3.36
CA VAL A 85 -13.02 -3.70 -4.38
C VAL A 85 -12.33 -3.88 -5.72
N THR A 86 -13.08 -4.24 -6.74
CA THR A 86 -12.53 -4.36 -8.08
C THR A 86 -13.18 -3.33 -8.98
N ASP A 87 -12.39 -2.84 -9.93
CA ASP A 87 -12.95 -1.97 -10.96
C ASP A 87 -13.61 -2.81 -12.05
N LEU A 88 -13.98 -2.19 -13.14
CA LEU A 88 -14.74 -2.87 -14.21
C LEU A 88 -13.94 -3.98 -14.88
N ASP A 89 -12.62 -3.93 -14.79
CA ASP A 89 -11.76 -4.89 -15.48
C ASP A 89 -10.96 -5.74 -14.49
N ASN A 90 -11.47 -5.86 -13.26
CA ASN A 90 -10.90 -6.72 -12.24
C ASN A 90 -9.59 -6.23 -11.66
N ASN A 91 -9.29 -4.95 -11.80
CA ASN A 91 -8.15 -4.38 -11.09
C ASN A 91 -8.56 -4.12 -9.65
N THR A 92 -7.68 -4.45 -8.71
CA THR A 92 -7.99 -4.31 -7.29
C THR A 92 -7.71 -2.88 -6.84
N VAL A 93 -8.66 -2.33 -6.07
CA VAL A 93 -8.53 -1.01 -5.45
C VAL A 93 -8.73 -1.20 -3.95
N GLU A 94 -7.83 -0.65 -3.17
CA GLU A 94 -7.93 -0.68 -1.72
C GLU A 94 -8.38 0.68 -1.23
N TYR A 95 -9.42 0.69 -0.39
CA TYR A 95 -9.75 1.87 0.41
C TYR A 95 -9.17 1.62 1.79
N ILE A 96 -8.45 2.60 2.33
CA ILE A 96 -7.77 2.44 3.60
C ILE A 96 -8.04 3.65 4.48
N TYR A 97 -8.18 3.39 5.78
CA TYR A 97 -8.32 4.43 6.78
C TYR A 97 -7.25 4.22 7.84
N TRP A 98 -6.51 5.27 8.12
CA TRP A 98 -5.45 5.25 9.11
C TRP A 98 -5.97 5.90 10.38
N PRO A 99 -6.24 5.13 11.45
CA PRO A 99 -6.60 5.74 12.74
C PRO A 99 -5.48 6.65 13.20
N LYS A 100 -5.84 7.70 13.89
CA LYS A 100 -4.86 8.69 14.29
C LYS A 100 -3.72 8.10 15.11
N ASP A 101 -4.05 7.15 15.97
CA ASP A 101 -3.05 6.55 16.84
C ASP A 101 -2.09 5.64 16.11
N ASN A 102 -2.43 5.22 14.90
CA ASN A 102 -1.67 4.24 14.14
C ASN A 102 -1.14 4.77 12.82
N GLN A 103 -1.20 6.07 12.61
CA GLN A 103 -0.75 6.64 11.35
C GLN A 103 0.75 6.49 11.22
N HIS A 104 1.17 6.03 10.06
CA HIS A 104 2.57 5.90 9.73
C HIS A 104 2.99 7.04 8.86
N GLU A 105 3.93 7.80 9.34
CA GLU A 105 4.50 8.89 8.58
C GLU A 105 6.01 8.77 8.65
N PRO A 106 6.55 7.67 8.11
CA PRO A 106 7.98 7.39 8.30
C PRO A 106 8.86 8.49 7.75
N GLU A 107 8.43 9.13 6.70
CA GLU A 107 9.20 10.18 6.07
C GLU A 107 9.25 11.42 6.92
N GLU A 108 8.44 11.51 7.94
CA GLU A 108 8.40 12.68 8.80
C GLU A 108 9.36 12.58 9.96
N LYS A 109 9.92 11.41 10.15
CA LYS A 109 10.77 11.18 11.32
C LYS A 109 12.20 11.52 11.03
#